data_896e17400c4d2677bb7af1e62fe86f04
#
_entry.id   896e17400c4d2677bb7af1e62fe86f04
#
_cell.length_a   1.000
_cell.length_b   1.000
_cell.length_c   1.000
_cell.angle_alpha   90.00
_cell.angle_beta   90.00
_cell.angle_gamma   90.00
#
_symmetry.space_group_name_H-M   'P 1'
#
loop_
_entity.id
_entity.type
_entity.pdbx_description
1 polymer ?
#
loop_
_entity_poly.entity_id
_entity_poly.type
_entity_poly.pdbx_seq_one_letter_code
_entity_poly.pdbx_strand_id
1 'polypeptide(L)'
;LQAEIESRLLETLDYYAEGRAEHARTPQTVIDLGCGPGRASRLMRERWPAARILALDLALPMLQRHEPAQAAGGASLLKSLARLMPSARSAEAMPARVCADARALPLAEHSVDLLFSNLCVQWIDDLPGVFAGFRRVLKPGGMLVVSTFGPDTLFELRSAFAAADAVPHVSPFASIAQFGDALIAAGFRNPVLDRDELTTHYDDLTALMRELRAIGATNALASRRHTLTGRRRFAAAAAAYEPFRVDARLPATWEIISALAWAPEHGVPIREGHEDIARFPASGIPVRRRDGG
;
A
#
# COMPACT_ATOMS: atom_id res chain seq x y z
N LEU A 1 0.60 -14.80 -3.15
CA LEU A 1 0.36 -13.96 -1.99
C LEU A 1 0.15 -12.48 -2.38
N GLN A 2 1.16 -11.73 -2.84
CA GLN A 2 1.04 -10.28 -3.12
C GLN A 2 -0.09 -9.95 -4.10
N ALA A 3 -0.23 -10.71 -5.19
CA ALA A 3 -1.29 -10.51 -6.17
C ALA A 3 -2.69 -10.80 -5.61
N GLU A 4 -2.82 -11.75 -4.68
CA GLU A 4 -4.06 -12.06 -4.00
C GLU A 4 -4.48 -10.91 -3.08
N ILE A 5 -3.55 -10.44 -2.25
CA ILE A 5 -3.80 -9.32 -1.34
C ILE A 5 -4.17 -8.07 -2.14
N GLU A 6 -3.45 -7.79 -3.22
CA GLU A 6 -3.73 -6.66 -4.11
C GLU A 6 -5.13 -6.75 -4.72
N SER A 7 -5.55 -7.94 -5.19
CA SER A 7 -6.89 -8.13 -5.75
C SER A 7 -7.98 -7.86 -4.73
N ARG A 8 -7.85 -8.42 -3.51
CA ARG A 8 -8.79 -8.17 -2.40
C ARG A 8 -8.86 -6.70 -2.04
N LEU A 9 -7.70 -6.02 -1.99
CA LEU A 9 -7.64 -4.59 -1.69
C LEU A 9 -8.29 -3.75 -2.81
N LEU A 10 -8.18 -4.15 -4.08
CA LEU A 10 -8.84 -3.48 -5.20
C LEU A 10 -10.36 -3.75 -5.21
N GLU A 11 -10.81 -4.95 -4.82
CA GLU A 11 -12.23 -5.29 -4.67
C GLU A 11 -12.90 -4.44 -3.59
N THR A 12 -12.18 -4.08 -2.54
CA THR A 12 -12.68 -3.20 -1.49
C THR A 12 -13.11 -1.83 -2.05
N LEU A 13 -12.47 -1.36 -3.13
CA LEU A 13 -12.85 -0.12 -3.81
C LEU A 13 -14.25 -0.18 -4.43
N ASP A 14 -14.71 -1.36 -4.91
CA ASP A 14 -16.06 -1.55 -5.47
C ASP A 14 -17.11 -1.36 -4.39
N TYR A 15 -16.93 -2.04 -3.28
CA TYR A 15 -17.86 -2.00 -2.16
C TYR A 15 -18.09 -0.58 -1.62
N TYR A 16 -17.00 0.21 -1.51
CA TYR A 16 -17.09 1.58 -1.01
C TYR A 16 -17.55 2.59 -2.06
N ALA A 17 -17.30 2.35 -3.34
CA ALA A 17 -17.84 3.16 -4.42
C ALA A 17 -19.36 3.04 -4.52
N GLU A 18 -19.92 1.85 -4.34
CA GLU A 18 -21.35 1.58 -4.37
C GLU A 18 -22.09 2.11 -3.13
N GLY A 19 -21.48 2.03 -1.94
CA GLY A 19 -22.10 2.44 -0.68
C GLY A 19 -22.25 3.96 -0.46
N ARG A 20 -21.55 4.78 -1.24
CA ARG A 20 -21.59 6.26 -1.19
C ARG A 20 -22.15 6.85 -2.48
N ALA A 21 -23.33 6.39 -2.92
CA ALA A 21 -23.96 6.79 -4.18
C ALA A 21 -24.09 8.32 -4.39
N GLU A 22 -24.10 9.13 -3.33
CA GLU A 22 -24.11 10.62 -3.45
C GLU A 22 -22.73 11.23 -3.70
N HIS A 23 -21.61 10.48 -3.47
CA HIS A 23 -20.25 11.00 -3.58
C HIS A 23 -19.32 10.11 -4.41
N ALA A 24 -19.83 9.09 -5.09
CA ALA A 24 -19.07 8.21 -5.99
C ALA A 24 -18.55 8.98 -7.22
N ARG A 25 -17.61 9.89 -6.99
CA ARG A 25 -16.89 10.55 -8.09
C ARG A 25 -15.84 9.60 -8.60
N THR A 26 -15.86 9.33 -9.89
CA THR A 26 -14.74 8.68 -10.57
C THR A 26 -13.46 9.46 -10.27
N PRO A 27 -12.42 8.85 -9.68
CA PRO A 27 -11.19 9.56 -9.36
C PRO A 27 -10.54 10.10 -10.63
N GLN A 28 -10.04 11.33 -10.59
CA GLN A 28 -9.32 11.96 -11.70
C GLN A 28 -7.82 11.70 -11.61
N THR A 29 -7.28 11.68 -10.40
CA THR A 29 -5.85 11.41 -10.13
C THR A 29 -5.72 10.31 -9.09
N VAL A 30 -5.08 9.22 -9.46
CA VAL A 30 -4.86 8.05 -8.63
C VAL A 30 -3.36 7.80 -8.49
N ILE A 31 -2.93 7.54 -7.26
CA ILE A 31 -1.57 7.13 -6.96
C ILE A 31 -1.54 5.63 -6.65
N ASP A 32 -0.63 4.91 -7.30
CA ASP A 32 -0.20 3.56 -6.93
C ASP A 32 1.17 3.67 -6.25
N LEU A 33 1.19 3.64 -4.94
CA LEU A 33 2.38 3.84 -4.13
C LEU A 33 3.03 2.52 -3.72
N GLY A 34 4.31 2.36 -4.00
CA GLY A 34 4.99 1.07 -3.91
C GLY A 34 4.53 0.14 -5.02
N CYS A 35 4.34 0.69 -6.21
CA CYS A 35 3.68 0.02 -7.34
C CYS A 35 4.43 -1.23 -7.85
N GLY A 36 5.69 -1.42 -7.48
CA GLY A 36 6.51 -2.51 -7.97
C GLY A 36 6.52 -2.58 -9.50
N PRO A 37 6.22 -3.77 -10.10
CA PRO A 37 6.13 -3.91 -11.57
C PRO A 37 4.81 -3.38 -12.16
N GLY A 38 3.93 -2.76 -11.38
CA GLY A 38 2.76 -2.00 -11.85
C GLY A 38 1.52 -2.82 -12.18
N ARG A 39 1.28 -3.94 -11.50
CA ARG A 39 0.07 -4.73 -11.69
C ARG A 39 -1.18 -3.96 -11.26
N ALA A 40 -1.18 -3.34 -10.07
CA ALA A 40 -2.28 -2.53 -9.58
C ALA A 40 -2.51 -1.31 -10.48
N SER A 41 -1.45 -0.64 -10.91
CA SER A 41 -1.53 0.49 -11.84
C SER A 41 -2.30 0.14 -13.13
N ARG A 42 -2.09 -1.06 -13.69
CA ARG A 42 -2.82 -1.53 -14.87
C ARG A 42 -4.30 -1.76 -14.56
N LEU A 43 -4.60 -2.49 -13.48
CA LEU A 43 -5.97 -2.79 -13.09
C LEU A 43 -6.77 -1.52 -12.79
N MET A 44 -6.14 -0.54 -12.13
CA MET A 44 -6.76 0.76 -11.90
C MET A 44 -6.96 1.56 -13.20
N ARG A 45 -6.06 1.42 -14.17
CA ARG A 45 -6.23 2.04 -15.49
C ARG A 45 -7.40 1.42 -16.27
N GLU A 46 -7.54 0.10 -16.22
CA GLU A 46 -8.66 -0.61 -16.84
C GLU A 46 -9.99 -0.19 -16.21
N ARG A 47 -10.00 -0.03 -14.88
CA ARG A 47 -11.16 0.39 -14.11
C ARG A 47 -11.55 1.86 -14.36
N TRP A 48 -10.58 2.75 -14.44
CA TRP A 48 -10.77 4.20 -14.63
C TRP A 48 -9.98 4.72 -15.84
N PRO A 49 -10.44 4.46 -17.06
CA PRO A 49 -9.71 4.82 -18.27
C PRO A 49 -9.43 6.33 -18.43
N ALA A 50 -10.30 7.17 -17.85
CA ALA A 50 -10.16 8.62 -17.86
C ALA A 50 -9.27 9.18 -16.75
N ALA A 51 -8.92 8.36 -15.74
CA ALA A 51 -8.10 8.81 -14.62
C ALA A 51 -6.62 8.90 -15.01
N ARG A 52 -5.94 9.86 -14.41
CA ARG A 52 -4.49 9.94 -14.43
C ARG A 52 -3.91 9.01 -13.36
N ILE A 53 -3.31 7.90 -13.77
CA ILE A 53 -2.64 6.97 -12.85
C ILE A 53 -1.16 7.33 -12.77
N LEU A 54 -0.66 7.54 -11.54
CA LEU A 54 0.74 7.77 -11.23
C LEU A 54 1.29 6.58 -10.44
N ALA A 55 2.24 5.88 -11.01
CA ALA A 55 2.91 4.73 -10.40
C ALA A 55 4.19 5.20 -9.70
N LEU A 56 4.23 5.13 -8.38
CA LEU A 56 5.35 5.56 -7.56
C LEU A 56 6.04 4.38 -6.90
N ASP A 57 7.36 4.33 -6.98
CA ASP A 57 8.18 3.36 -6.26
C ASP A 57 9.56 3.96 -5.97
N LEU A 58 10.17 3.53 -4.86
CA LEU A 58 11.54 3.92 -4.52
C LEU A 58 12.55 3.15 -5.38
N ALA A 59 12.22 1.94 -5.78
CA ALA A 59 13.09 1.05 -6.54
C ALA A 59 12.99 1.32 -8.04
N LEU A 60 13.86 2.15 -8.59
CA LEU A 60 13.93 2.45 -10.03
C LEU A 60 13.92 1.18 -10.92
N PRO A 61 14.62 0.07 -10.58
CA PRO A 61 14.54 -1.17 -11.37
C PRO A 61 13.13 -1.77 -11.44
N MET A 62 12.28 -1.58 -10.43
CA MET A 62 10.89 -2.03 -10.46
C MET A 62 10.07 -1.20 -11.45
N LEU A 63 10.23 0.12 -11.44
CA LEU A 63 9.58 1.00 -12.40
C LEU A 63 10.00 0.71 -13.85
N GLN A 64 11.23 0.26 -14.07
CA GLN A 64 11.73 -0.11 -15.39
C GLN A 64 11.11 -1.42 -15.90
N ARG A 65 10.65 -2.30 -15.01
CA ARG A 65 9.98 -3.58 -15.34
C ARG A 65 8.48 -3.45 -15.60
N HIS A 66 7.92 -2.26 -15.54
CA HIS A 66 6.54 -2.03 -15.95
C HIS A 66 6.38 -2.46 -17.42
N GLU A 67 5.80 -3.63 -17.62
CA GLU A 67 5.52 -4.13 -18.97
C GLU A 67 4.38 -3.32 -19.58
N PRO A 68 4.48 -2.95 -20.87
CA PRO A 68 3.33 -2.45 -21.60
C PRO A 68 2.23 -3.52 -21.55
N ALA A 69 0.96 -3.07 -21.44
CA ALA A 69 -0.18 -3.98 -21.48
C ALA A 69 0.01 -4.91 -22.68
N GLN A 70 0.20 -6.20 -22.42
CA GLN A 70 0.24 -7.17 -23.50
C GLN A 70 -1.13 -7.13 -24.17
N ALA A 71 -1.17 -6.67 -25.41
CA ALA A 71 -2.36 -6.78 -26.23
C ALA A 71 -2.72 -8.27 -26.28
N ALA A 72 -3.73 -8.66 -25.52
CA ALA A 72 -4.26 -10.00 -25.54
C ALA A 72 -4.51 -10.41 -26.99
N GLY A 73 -3.82 -11.46 -27.41
CA GLY A 73 -3.71 -12.08 -28.71
C GLY A 73 -4.64 -11.60 -29.82
N GLY A 74 -4.04 -11.26 -30.95
CA GLY A 74 -4.69 -11.01 -32.22
C GLY A 74 -4.54 -9.56 -32.69
N ALA A 75 -3.51 -9.33 -33.49
CA ALA A 75 -3.37 -8.10 -34.29
C ALA A 75 -4.51 -8.04 -35.30
N SER A 76 -5.68 -7.52 -34.90
CA SER A 76 -6.73 -7.16 -35.84
C SER A 76 -6.34 -5.86 -36.53
N LEU A 77 -6.36 -5.85 -37.88
CA LEU A 77 -6.16 -4.66 -38.71
C LEU A 77 -7.03 -3.48 -38.25
N LEU A 78 -8.21 -3.74 -37.64
CA LEU A 78 -9.09 -2.74 -37.06
C LEU A 78 -8.47 -2.00 -35.85
N LYS A 79 -7.61 -2.65 -35.03
CA LYS A 79 -6.87 -2.00 -33.94
C LYS A 79 -5.79 -1.04 -34.44
N SER A 80 -5.20 -1.33 -35.59
CA SER A 80 -4.20 -0.43 -36.23
C SER A 80 -4.83 0.85 -36.76
N LEU A 81 -6.08 0.81 -37.24
CA LEU A 81 -6.85 1.98 -37.70
C LEU A 81 -7.37 2.80 -36.51
N ALA A 82 -7.74 2.16 -35.40
CA ALA A 82 -8.16 2.88 -34.19
C ALA A 82 -7.04 3.73 -33.58
N ARG A 83 -5.77 3.36 -33.77
CA ARG A 83 -4.59 4.15 -33.34
C ARG A 83 -4.45 5.52 -34.01
N LEU A 84 -5.15 5.76 -35.12
CA LEU A 84 -5.17 7.04 -35.82
C LEU A 84 -6.17 8.05 -35.22
N MET A 85 -7.04 7.61 -34.31
CA MET A 85 -7.99 8.48 -33.63
C MET A 85 -7.38 9.09 -32.36
N PRO A 86 -7.46 10.41 -32.13
CA PRO A 86 -6.89 11.07 -30.94
C PRO A 86 -7.41 10.52 -29.60
N SER A 87 -8.66 10.03 -29.56
CA SER A 87 -9.29 9.44 -28.39
C SER A 87 -8.77 8.06 -28.02
N ALA A 88 -8.21 7.30 -28.97
CA ALA A 88 -7.65 5.97 -28.71
C ALA A 88 -6.25 6.02 -28.07
N ARG A 89 -5.53 7.15 -28.21
CA ARG A 89 -4.19 7.31 -27.62
C ARG A 89 -4.19 7.46 -26.12
N SER A 90 -5.28 7.92 -25.50
CA SER A 90 -5.36 8.08 -24.04
C SER A 90 -5.54 6.73 -23.30
N ALA A 91 -6.14 5.72 -23.95
CA ALA A 91 -6.37 4.40 -23.37
C ALA A 91 -5.12 3.49 -23.38
N GLU A 92 -4.15 3.76 -24.26
CA GLU A 92 -2.90 2.99 -24.39
C GLU A 92 -1.71 3.64 -23.64
N ALA A 93 -1.87 4.85 -23.10
CA ALA A 93 -0.79 5.53 -22.40
C ALA A 93 -0.42 4.78 -21.09
N MET A 94 0.86 4.39 -21.00
CA MET A 94 1.41 3.81 -19.76
C MET A 94 1.18 4.75 -18.57
N PRO A 95 0.94 4.23 -17.35
CA PRO A 95 0.96 5.05 -16.15
C PRO A 95 2.23 5.89 -16.08
N ALA A 96 2.11 7.15 -15.67
CA ALA A 96 3.29 7.96 -15.44
C ALA A 96 4.06 7.39 -14.25
N ARG A 97 5.35 7.11 -14.44
CA ARG A 97 6.21 6.48 -13.44
C ARG A 97 7.09 7.51 -12.76
N VAL A 98 7.11 7.47 -11.43
CA VAL A 98 7.87 8.41 -10.61
C VAL A 98 8.71 7.64 -9.60
N CYS A 99 10.02 7.79 -9.65
CA CYS A 99 10.91 7.26 -8.61
C CYS A 99 10.88 8.23 -7.43
N ALA A 100 10.25 7.81 -6.32
CA ALA A 100 10.05 8.68 -5.17
C ALA A 100 10.00 7.88 -3.87
N ASP A 101 10.36 8.54 -2.78
CA ASP A 101 10.22 8.02 -1.42
C ASP A 101 8.82 8.33 -0.89
N ALA A 102 8.14 7.32 -0.34
CA ALA A 102 6.82 7.47 0.28
C ALA A 102 6.82 8.48 1.44
N ARG A 103 7.96 8.65 2.11
CA ARG A 103 8.15 9.61 3.22
C ARG A 103 8.19 11.07 2.77
N ALA A 104 8.43 11.31 1.47
CA ALA A 104 8.55 12.65 0.89
C ALA A 104 7.93 12.68 -0.52
N LEU A 105 6.60 12.55 -0.60
CA LEU A 105 5.90 12.53 -1.87
C LEU A 105 6.07 13.85 -2.64
N PRO A 106 6.63 13.83 -3.88
CA PRO A 106 6.87 15.00 -4.71
C PRO A 106 5.59 15.45 -5.44
N LEU A 107 4.50 15.61 -4.68
CA LEU A 107 3.18 15.93 -5.19
C LEU A 107 2.65 17.18 -4.48
N ALA A 108 1.88 17.98 -5.20
CA ALA A 108 1.22 19.15 -4.64
C ALA A 108 0.18 18.75 -3.59
N GLU A 109 -0.09 19.64 -2.65
CA GLU A 109 -1.16 19.47 -1.69
C GLU A 109 -2.51 19.38 -2.41
N HIS A 110 -3.42 18.55 -1.87
CA HIS A 110 -4.80 18.43 -2.36
C HIS A 110 -4.91 18.17 -3.87
N SER A 111 -4.01 17.34 -4.43
CA SER A 111 -3.95 17.05 -5.86
C SER A 111 -4.42 15.65 -6.25
N VAL A 112 -4.61 14.75 -5.27
CA VAL A 112 -4.86 13.32 -5.45
C VAL A 112 -6.26 12.97 -4.94
N ASP A 113 -7.03 12.22 -5.74
CA ASP A 113 -8.36 11.75 -5.34
C ASP A 113 -8.30 10.41 -4.59
N LEU A 114 -7.39 9.53 -5.00
CA LEU A 114 -7.19 8.20 -4.42
C LEU A 114 -5.69 7.89 -4.30
N LEU A 115 -5.26 7.53 -3.10
CA LEU A 115 -3.95 6.94 -2.87
C LEU A 115 -4.13 5.47 -2.51
N PHE A 116 -3.63 4.60 -3.37
CA PHE A 116 -3.59 3.15 -3.20
C PHE A 116 -2.16 2.72 -2.87
N SER A 117 -1.99 1.84 -1.88
CA SER A 117 -0.69 1.29 -1.50
C SER A 117 -0.85 -0.14 -0.98
N ASN A 118 -0.31 -1.10 -1.71
CA ASN A 118 -0.35 -2.51 -1.31
C ASN A 118 1.03 -2.99 -0.84
N LEU A 119 1.12 -3.43 0.41
CA LEU A 119 2.32 -4.00 1.01
C LEU A 119 3.59 -3.14 0.77
N CYS A 120 3.49 -1.84 1.03
CA CYS A 120 4.60 -0.89 0.90
C CYS A 120 5.01 -0.30 2.26
N VAL A 121 4.05 0.07 3.10
CA VAL A 121 4.31 0.87 4.32
C VAL A 121 4.98 0.08 5.45
N GLN A 122 5.04 -1.25 5.39
CA GLN A 122 5.80 -2.07 6.34
C GLN A 122 7.32 -1.81 6.37
N TRP A 123 7.82 -1.06 5.40
CA TRP A 123 9.24 -0.67 5.33
C TRP A 123 9.51 0.68 6.00
N ILE A 124 8.49 1.29 6.61
CA ILE A 124 8.56 2.65 7.17
C ILE A 124 8.30 2.60 8.67
N ASP A 125 9.25 3.09 9.45
CA ASP A 125 9.14 3.10 10.91
C ASP A 125 8.21 4.22 11.42
N ASP A 126 8.22 5.40 10.77
CA ASP A 126 7.38 6.55 11.13
C ASP A 126 6.05 6.53 10.37
N LEU A 127 5.11 5.71 10.82
CA LEU A 127 3.76 5.64 10.24
C LEU A 127 2.98 6.96 10.37
N PRO A 128 2.96 7.66 11.53
CA PRO A 128 2.26 8.94 11.62
C PRO A 128 2.79 9.98 10.64
N GLY A 129 4.11 10.10 10.49
CA GLY A 129 4.72 11.05 9.56
C GLY A 129 4.41 10.73 8.09
N VAL A 130 4.47 9.46 7.69
CA VAL A 130 4.14 9.06 6.32
C VAL A 130 2.66 9.26 6.02
N PHE A 131 1.76 8.94 6.95
CA PHE A 131 0.33 9.18 6.78
C PHE A 131 -0.03 10.66 6.74
N ALA A 132 0.65 11.51 7.50
CA ALA A 132 0.51 12.96 7.36
C ALA A 132 0.90 13.43 5.95
N GLY A 133 1.96 12.86 5.37
CA GLY A 133 2.36 13.09 3.98
C GLY A 133 1.28 12.64 2.97
N PHE A 134 0.65 11.48 3.20
CA PHE A 134 -0.45 11.00 2.36
C PHE A 134 -1.68 11.90 2.46
N ARG A 135 -2.06 12.31 3.68
CA ARG A 135 -3.17 13.25 3.89
C ARG A 135 -2.90 14.59 3.20
N ARG A 136 -1.66 15.10 3.23
CA ARG A 136 -1.29 16.36 2.59
C ARG A 136 -1.58 16.36 1.10
N VAL A 137 -1.26 15.28 0.40
CA VAL A 137 -1.46 15.20 -1.06
C VAL A 137 -2.89 14.86 -1.46
N LEU A 138 -3.67 14.22 -0.59
CA LEU A 138 -5.06 13.89 -0.86
C LEU A 138 -5.94 15.15 -0.85
N LYS A 139 -6.84 15.23 -1.81
CA LYS A 139 -7.90 16.25 -1.82
C LYS A 139 -8.80 16.10 -0.60
N PRO A 140 -9.49 17.17 -0.15
CA PRO A 140 -10.56 17.04 0.82
C PRO A 140 -11.58 15.97 0.36
N GLY A 141 -11.91 15.03 1.26
CA GLY A 141 -12.72 13.85 0.94
C GLY A 141 -12.02 12.79 0.11
N GLY A 142 -10.75 12.99 -0.27
CA GLY A 142 -9.93 11.99 -0.95
C GLY A 142 -9.68 10.76 -0.10
N MET A 143 -9.49 9.62 -0.74
CA MET A 143 -9.45 8.30 -0.08
C MET A 143 -8.04 7.72 -0.07
N LEU A 144 -7.66 7.16 1.07
CA LEU A 144 -6.51 6.28 1.24
C LEU A 144 -6.99 4.83 1.30
N VAL A 145 -6.35 3.97 0.53
CA VAL A 145 -6.51 2.50 0.59
C VAL A 145 -5.13 1.90 0.73
N VAL A 146 -4.88 1.22 1.84
CA VAL A 146 -3.54 0.76 2.17
C VAL A 146 -3.57 -0.63 2.81
N SER A 147 -2.58 -1.47 2.48
CA SER A 147 -2.33 -2.72 3.19
C SER A 147 -0.90 -2.79 3.70
N THR A 148 -0.73 -3.53 4.78
CA THR A 148 0.56 -3.82 5.42
C THR A 148 0.54 -5.21 6.04
N PHE A 149 1.70 -5.68 6.48
CA PHE A 149 1.79 -6.87 7.32
C PHE A 149 1.55 -6.54 8.79
N GLY A 150 0.91 -7.47 9.50
CA GLY A 150 0.72 -7.42 10.94
C GLY A 150 1.74 -8.26 11.73
N PRO A 151 1.72 -8.16 13.07
CA PRO A 151 2.73 -8.76 13.96
C PRO A 151 2.80 -10.28 13.91
N ASP A 152 1.74 -10.97 13.51
CA ASP A 152 1.73 -12.43 13.41
C ASP A 152 2.33 -12.94 12.08
N THR A 153 2.72 -12.03 11.18
CA THR A 153 3.40 -12.42 9.94
C THR A 153 4.69 -13.17 10.23
N LEU A 154 4.83 -14.37 9.61
CA LEU A 154 5.99 -15.24 9.72
C LEU A 154 6.35 -15.58 11.17
N PHE A 155 5.35 -15.74 12.06
CA PHE A 155 5.62 -16.03 13.48
C PHE A 155 6.35 -17.36 13.66
N GLU A 156 6.09 -18.36 12.80
CA GLU A 156 6.77 -19.65 12.82
C GLU A 156 8.26 -19.48 12.49
N LEU A 157 8.56 -18.68 11.45
CA LEU A 157 9.93 -18.38 11.04
C LEU A 157 10.67 -17.61 12.15
N ARG A 158 9.99 -16.62 12.74
CA ARG A 158 10.54 -15.83 13.86
C ARG A 158 10.84 -16.71 15.06
N SER A 159 9.92 -17.59 15.45
CA SER A 159 10.07 -18.53 16.55
C SER A 159 11.22 -19.52 16.31
N ALA A 160 11.30 -20.07 15.10
CA ALA A 160 12.36 -21.00 14.73
C ALA A 160 13.74 -20.36 14.74
N PHE A 161 13.89 -19.15 14.23
CA PHE A 161 15.17 -18.45 14.28
C PHE A 161 15.51 -17.94 15.68
N ALA A 162 14.55 -17.58 16.52
CA ALA A 162 14.79 -17.20 17.91
C ALA A 162 15.40 -18.35 18.74
N ALA A 163 15.09 -19.60 18.40
CA ALA A 163 15.72 -20.79 18.99
C ALA A 163 17.18 -21.02 18.52
N ALA A 164 17.56 -20.47 17.38
CA ALA A 164 18.87 -20.69 16.75
C ALA A 164 19.81 -19.47 16.83
N ASP A 165 19.29 -18.27 17.01
CA ASP A 165 20.04 -17.01 17.00
C ASP A 165 19.36 -15.97 17.90
N ALA A 166 20.14 -15.17 18.60
CA ALA A 166 19.65 -14.06 19.42
C ALA A 166 19.32 -12.79 18.58
N VAL A 167 19.68 -12.78 17.30
CA VAL A 167 19.43 -11.64 16.40
C VAL A 167 18.09 -11.83 15.68
N PRO A 168 17.24 -10.80 15.60
CA PRO A 168 15.96 -10.91 14.92
C PRO A 168 16.13 -11.14 13.41
N HIS A 169 15.37 -12.10 12.88
CA HIS A 169 15.37 -12.47 11.47
C HIS A 169 14.11 -12.00 10.71
N VAL A 170 13.06 -11.66 11.43
CA VAL A 170 11.82 -11.10 10.89
C VAL A 170 11.63 -9.70 11.49
N SER A 171 11.27 -8.74 10.66
CA SER A 171 10.99 -7.37 11.11
C SER A 171 9.76 -7.34 12.04
N PRO A 172 9.75 -6.49 13.06
CA PRO A 172 8.53 -6.20 13.79
C PRO A 172 7.57 -5.42 12.87
N PHE A 173 6.30 -5.80 12.88
CA PHE A 173 5.26 -5.09 12.14
C PHE A 173 4.30 -4.41 13.12
N ALA A 174 3.67 -3.32 12.70
CA ALA A 174 2.70 -2.61 13.50
C ALA A 174 1.42 -3.46 13.69
N SER A 175 0.85 -3.42 14.89
CA SER A 175 -0.46 -4.02 15.14
C SER A 175 -1.57 -3.20 14.48
N ILE A 176 -2.74 -3.80 14.30
CA ILE A 176 -3.93 -3.11 13.76
C ILE A 176 -4.28 -1.86 14.58
N ALA A 177 -4.12 -1.89 15.91
CA ALA A 177 -4.36 -0.75 16.78
C ALA A 177 -3.34 0.37 16.51
N GLN A 178 -2.04 0.05 16.48
CA GLN A 178 -0.99 1.04 16.16
C GLN A 178 -1.18 1.66 14.77
N PHE A 179 -1.62 0.85 13.80
CA PHE A 179 -1.88 1.32 12.44
C PHE A 179 -3.07 2.28 12.39
N GLY A 180 -4.16 1.94 13.10
CA GLY A 180 -5.34 2.80 13.23
C GLY A 180 -5.04 4.10 13.98
N ASP A 181 -4.31 4.02 15.08
CA ASP A 181 -3.88 5.19 15.85
C ASP A 181 -3.01 6.14 15.02
N ALA A 182 -2.11 5.60 14.19
CA ALA A 182 -1.27 6.38 13.28
C ALA A 182 -2.11 7.13 12.22
N LEU A 183 -3.15 6.49 11.67
CA LEU A 183 -4.07 7.13 10.73
C LEU A 183 -4.84 8.28 11.39
N ILE A 184 -5.36 8.04 12.60
CA ILE A 184 -6.09 9.07 13.37
C ILE A 184 -5.15 10.22 13.74
N ALA A 185 -3.94 9.93 14.21
CA ALA A 185 -2.93 10.94 14.57
C ALA A 185 -2.53 11.79 13.35
N ALA A 186 -2.50 11.21 12.15
CA ALA A 186 -2.28 11.92 10.90
C ALA A 186 -3.48 12.76 10.43
N GLY A 187 -4.62 12.69 11.12
CA GLY A 187 -5.82 13.47 10.84
C GLY A 187 -6.75 12.86 9.79
N PHE A 188 -6.63 11.56 9.50
CA PHE A 188 -7.62 10.85 8.69
C PHE A 188 -8.93 10.67 9.44
N ARG A 189 -10.03 10.55 8.69
CA ARG A 189 -11.38 10.36 9.22
C ARG A 189 -11.91 8.97 8.91
N ASN A 190 -12.72 8.46 9.84
CA ASN A 190 -13.47 7.21 9.70
C ASN A 190 -12.57 6.06 9.20
N PRO A 191 -11.39 5.79 9.77
CA PRO A 191 -10.59 4.68 9.33
C PRO A 191 -11.35 3.38 9.55
N VAL A 192 -11.49 2.59 8.49
CA VAL A 192 -12.03 1.24 8.52
C VAL A 192 -10.84 0.30 8.36
N LEU A 193 -10.59 -0.51 9.37
CA LEU A 193 -9.49 -1.47 9.36
C LEU A 193 -10.04 -2.89 9.32
N ASP A 194 -9.35 -3.72 8.59
CA ASP A 194 -9.61 -5.16 8.52
C ASP A 194 -8.33 -5.94 8.73
N ARG A 195 -8.48 -7.14 9.30
CA ARG A 195 -7.39 -8.07 9.56
C ARG A 195 -7.73 -9.42 8.94
N ASP A 196 -6.89 -9.86 8.04
CA ASP A 196 -7.00 -11.16 7.40
C ASP A 196 -5.74 -12.00 7.63
N GLU A 197 -5.88 -13.31 7.61
CA GLU A 197 -4.79 -14.24 7.77
C GLU A 197 -4.73 -15.18 6.57
N LEU A 198 -3.56 -15.25 5.96
CA LEU A 198 -3.28 -16.16 4.86
C LEU A 198 -2.14 -17.10 5.26
N THR A 199 -2.26 -18.37 4.91
CA THR A 199 -1.19 -19.35 5.15
C THR A 199 -0.69 -19.89 3.83
N THR A 200 0.62 -19.81 3.63
CA THR A 200 1.32 -20.49 2.53
C THR A 200 2.06 -21.70 3.06
N HIS A 201 2.30 -22.71 2.22
CA HIS A 201 2.88 -23.97 2.65
C HIS A 201 4.11 -24.32 1.81
N TYR A 202 5.20 -24.74 2.47
CA TYR A 202 6.49 -25.04 1.86
C TYR A 202 6.94 -26.44 2.20
N ASP A 203 7.74 -27.04 1.35
CA ASP A 203 8.31 -28.38 1.59
C ASP A 203 9.36 -28.33 2.70
N ASP A 204 10.18 -27.27 2.71
CA ASP A 204 11.23 -27.03 3.70
C ASP A 204 11.50 -25.53 3.93
N LEU A 205 12.30 -25.22 4.96
CA LEU A 205 12.71 -23.85 5.27
C LEU A 205 13.49 -23.20 4.12
N THR A 206 14.22 -23.97 3.32
CA THR A 206 15.00 -23.45 2.19
C THR A 206 14.08 -22.91 1.09
N ALA A 207 12.97 -23.60 0.83
CA ALA A 207 11.96 -23.17 -0.14
C ALA A 207 11.33 -21.83 0.28
N LEU A 208 10.92 -21.69 1.55
CA LEU A 208 10.42 -20.44 2.11
C LEU A 208 11.46 -19.31 1.96
N MET A 209 12.70 -19.54 2.38
CA MET A 209 13.75 -18.51 2.31
C MET A 209 14.08 -18.10 0.88
N ARG A 210 13.93 -19.01 -0.07
CA ARG A 210 14.12 -18.71 -1.50
C ARG A 210 13.01 -17.82 -2.03
N GLU A 211 11.78 -18.11 -1.68
CA GLU A 211 10.63 -17.28 -2.07
C GLU A 211 10.71 -15.88 -1.47
N LEU A 212 10.97 -15.76 -0.15
CA LEU A 212 11.17 -14.46 0.51
C LEU A 212 12.25 -13.62 -0.20
N ARG A 213 13.35 -14.24 -0.60
CA ARG A 213 14.41 -13.55 -1.35
C ARG A 213 13.95 -13.14 -2.74
N ALA A 214 13.17 -13.98 -3.43
CA ALA A 214 12.69 -13.71 -4.78
C ALA A 214 11.73 -12.51 -4.82
N ILE A 215 10.91 -12.32 -3.78
CA ILE A 215 9.99 -11.18 -3.64
C ILE A 215 10.66 -9.94 -3.00
N GLY A 216 11.97 -10.01 -2.68
CA GLY A 216 12.69 -8.90 -2.04
C GLY A 216 12.45 -8.76 -0.53
N ALA A 217 11.70 -9.67 0.09
CA ALA A 217 11.43 -9.66 1.53
C ALA A 217 12.66 -10.16 2.33
N THR A 218 13.75 -9.40 2.25
CA THR A 218 14.96 -9.66 3.01
C THR A 218 14.96 -8.85 4.30
N ASN A 219 15.70 -9.35 5.31
CA ASN A 219 15.82 -8.65 6.58
C ASN A 219 16.49 -7.27 6.39
N ALA A 220 15.74 -6.20 6.54
CA ALA A 220 16.19 -4.82 6.40
C ALA A 220 16.53 -4.14 7.74
N LEU A 221 16.43 -4.84 8.87
CA LEU A 221 16.69 -4.29 10.19
C LEU A 221 18.15 -3.79 10.31
N ALA A 222 18.32 -2.61 10.91
CA ALA A 222 19.65 -2.08 11.22
C ALA A 222 20.43 -2.99 12.18
N SER A 223 19.71 -3.67 13.09
CA SER A 223 20.26 -4.65 14.04
C SER A 223 20.51 -6.03 13.44
N ARG A 224 20.19 -6.23 12.13
CA ARG A 224 20.42 -7.52 11.49
C ARG A 224 21.89 -7.93 11.52
N ARG A 225 22.13 -9.22 11.46
CA ARG A 225 23.48 -9.74 11.29
C ARG A 225 24.05 -9.35 9.91
N HIS A 226 25.24 -8.76 9.89
CA HIS A 226 25.97 -8.41 8.67
C HIS A 226 26.85 -9.54 8.13
N THR A 227 26.87 -10.71 8.79
CA THR A 227 27.60 -11.91 8.37
C THR A 227 26.62 -12.99 7.89
N LEU A 228 27.12 -13.95 7.12
CA LEU A 228 26.32 -15.07 6.65
C LEU A 228 25.76 -15.88 7.82
N THR A 229 24.51 -16.34 7.70
CA THR A 229 23.93 -17.33 8.60
C THR A 229 24.65 -18.66 8.35
N GLY A 230 25.47 -19.09 9.32
CA GLY A 230 26.26 -20.31 9.18
C GLY A 230 25.36 -21.56 9.12
N ARG A 231 25.85 -22.64 8.49
CA ARG A 231 25.11 -23.90 8.31
C ARG A 231 24.52 -24.44 9.62
N ARG A 232 25.22 -24.34 10.74
CA ARG A 232 24.74 -24.82 12.04
C ARG A 232 23.53 -24.08 12.55
N ARG A 233 23.50 -22.74 12.42
CA ARG A 233 22.33 -21.94 12.82
C ARG A 233 21.13 -22.20 11.91
N PHE A 234 21.36 -22.29 10.60
CA PHE A 234 20.29 -22.60 9.65
C PHE A 234 19.70 -24.00 9.92
N ALA A 235 20.52 -25.00 10.20
CA ALA A 235 20.06 -26.34 10.59
C ALA A 235 19.28 -26.33 11.91
N ALA A 236 19.74 -25.54 12.91
CA ALA A 236 19.01 -25.37 14.16
C ALA A 236 17.64 -24.71 13.96
N ALA A 237 17.58 -23.64 13.13
CA ALA A 237 16.31 -23.01 12.78
C ALA A 237 15.39 -23.96 12.02
N ALA A 238 15.91 -24.74 11.07
CA ALA A 238 15.13 -25.74 10.34
C ALA A 238 14.56 -26.81 11.31
N ALA A 239 15.34 -27.30 12.23
CA ALA A 239 14.88 -28.26 13.26
C ALA A 239 13.82 -27.64 14.18
N ALA A 240 13.97 -26.36 14.56
CA ALA A 240 12.99 -25.64 15.38
C ALA A 240 11.71 -25.27 14.61
N TYR A 241 11.74 -25.26 13.29
CA TYR A 241 10.55 -25.05 12.45
C TYR A 241 9.70 -26.31 12.26
N GLU A 242 10.32 -27.51 12.34
CA GLU A 242 9.66 -28.80 12.12
C GLU A 242 8.41 -29.06 13.01
N PRO A 243 8.36 -28.61 14.28
CA PRO A 243 7.15 -28.76 15.10
C PRO A 243 5.90 -28.07 14.54
N PHE A 244 6.07 -27.08 13.66
CA PHE A 244 4.95 -26.39 12.98
C PHE A 244 4.44 -27.15 11.76
N ARG A 245 5.06 -28.27 11.33
CA ARG A 245 4.69 -29.02 10.14
C ARG A 245 3.28 -29.61 10.26
N VAL A 246 2.46 -29.31 9.27
CA VAL A 246 1.09 -29.83 9.12
C VAL A 246 0.97 -30.45 7.73
N ASP A 247 0.37 -31.64 7.62
CA ASP A 247 0.16 -32.34 6.36
C ASP A 247 1.42 -32.43 5.47
N ALA A 248 2.54 -32.82 6.12
CA ALA A 248 3.87 -32.92 5.50
C ALA A 248 4.46 -31.60 4.96
N ARG A 249 3.86 -30.44 5.23
CA ARG A 249 4.34 -29.12 4.77
C ARG A 249 4.56 -28.16 5.94
N LEU A 250 5.48 -27.25 5.76
CA LEU A 250 5.75 -26.16 6.70
C LEU A 250 4.84 -24.98 6.38
N PRO A 251 3.98 -24.52 7.31
CA PRO A 251 3.19 -23.32 7.13
C PRO A 251 4.04 -22.06 7.24
N ALA A 252 3.64 -21.01 6.59
CA ALA A 252 4.11 -19.65 6.85
C ALA A 252 2.88 -18.75 6.89
N THR A 253 2.63 -18.16 8.02
CA THR A 253 1.47 -17.30 8.29
C THR A 253 1.77 -15.88 7.86
N TRP A 254 0.79 -15.24 7.24
CA TRP A 254 0.82 -13.86 6.80
C TRP A 254 -0.40 -13.16 7.38
N GLU A 255 -0.18 -12.31 8.36
CA GLU A 255 -1.22 -11.41 8.84
C GLU A 255 -1.24 -10.16 7.96
N ILE A 256 -2.39 -9.87 7.39
CA ILE A 256 -2.60 -8.71 6.53
C ILE A 256 -3.50 -7.73 7.27
N ILE A 257 -3.04 -6.51 7.38
CA ILE A 257 -3.84 -5.40 7.88
C ILE A 257 -4.15 -4.52 6.68
N SER A 258 -5.42 -4.30 6.38
CA SER A 258 -5.88 -3.36 5.38
C SER A 258 -6.64 -2.21 6.03
N ALA A 259 -6.55 -1.03 5.43
CA ALA A 259 -7.25 0.12 5.92
C ALA A 259 -7.77 0.99 4.77
N LEU A 260 -8.97 1.54 5.00
CA LEU A 260 -9.54 2.64 4.24
C LEU A 260 -9.69 3.83 5.18
N ALA A 261 -9.35 5.01 4.68
CA ALA A 261 -9.49 6.23 5.44
C ALA A 261 -9.69 7.41 4.50
N TRP A 262 -10.30 8.48 4.99
CA TRP A 262 -10.59 9.66 4.16
C TRP A 262 -9.88 10.89 4.71
N ALA A 263 -9.34 11.69 3.80
CA ALA A 263 -8.91 13.03 4.14
C ALA A 263 -10.14 13.85 4.56
N PRO A 264 -10.05 14.66 5.62
CA PRO A 264 -11.19 15.47 6.08
C PRO A 264 -11.66 16.45 5.00
N GLU A 265 -12.95 16.69 4.96
CA GLU A 265 -13.56 17.74 4.13
C GLU A 265 -13.12 19.13 4.62
N HIS A 266 -13.26 20.14 3.75
CA HIS A 266 -12.96 21.51 4.14
C HIS A 266 -13.79 21.97 5.34
N GLY A 267 -13.12 22.58 6.32
CA GLY A 267 -13.76 23.14 7.49
C GLY A 267 -14.10 22.11 8.58
N VAL A 268 -13.85 20.83 8.36
CA VAL A 268 -13.97 19.82 9.41
C VAL A 268 -12.73 19.92 10.31
N PRO A 269 -12.86 19.98 11.64
CA PRO A 269 -11.72 19.98 12.54
C PRO A 269 -10.85 18.75 12.32
N ILE A 270 -9.55 18.94 12.25
CA ILE A 270 -8.56 17.87 12.20
C ILE A 270 -7.77 17.86 13.50
N ARG A 271 -7.41 16.69 13.95
CA ARG A 271 -6.58 16.56 15.15
C ARG A 271 -5.11 16.71 14.73
N GLU A 272 -4.46 17.75 15.27
CA GLU A 272 -3.01 17.93 15.17
C GLU A 272 -2.43 17.85 16.60
N GLY A 273 -1.78 16.71 16.91
CA GLY A 273 -1.32 16.42 18.28
C GLY A 273 -2.51 16.20 19.23
N HIS A 274 -2.67 17.07 20.22
CA HIS A 274 -3.74 17.01 21.21
C HIS A 274 -4.89 18.01 20.97
N GLU A 275 -4.82 18.80 19.88
CA GLU A 275 -5.77 19.88 19.57
C GLU A 275 -6.59 19.54 18.32
N ASP A 276 -7.86 19.91 18.34
CA ASP A 276 -8.74 19.88 17.17
C ASP A 276 -8.69 21.24 16.47
N ILE A 277 -8.03 21.29 15.30
CA ILE A 277 -7.83 22.50 14.51
C ILE A 277 -8.79 22.50 13.32
N ALA A 278 -9.65 23.52 13.25
CA ALA A 278 -10.49 23.79 12.07
C ALA A 278 -9.87 24.92 11.24
N ARG A 279 -9.53 24.64 10.00
CA ARG A 279 -9.01 25.65 9.05
C ARG A 279 -10.12 26.03 8.09
N PHE A 280 -10.55 27.28 8.13
CA PHE A 280 -11.51 27.84 7.19
C PHE A 280 -10.82 28.86 6.30
N PRO A 281 -11.10 28.88 4.97
CA PRO A 281 -10.65 29.96 4.11
C PRO A 281 -11.25 31.28 4.62
N ALA A 282 -10.41 32.31 4.74
CA ALA A 282 -10.83 33.63 5.24
C ALA A 282 -11.99 34.22 4.42
N SER A 283 -12.09 33.87 3.11
CA SER A 283 -13.19 34.24 2.22
C SER A 283 -14.56 33.63 2.60
N GLY A 284 -14.55 32.54 3.39
CA GLY A 284 -15.78 31.89 3.88
C GLY A 284 -16.29 32.43 5.21
N ILE A 285 -15.60 33.37 5.84
CA ILE A 285 -16.01 33.95 7.12
C ILE A 285 -17.02 35.07 6.83
N PRO A 286 -18.31 34.93 7.23
CA PRO A 286 -19.27 35.99 7.03
C PRO A 286 -18.90 37.22 7.89
N VAL A 287 -18.44 38.29 7.27
CA VAL A 287 -18.20 39.54 7.94
C VAL A 287 -19.55 40.20 8.23
N ARG A 288 -20.03 40.15 9.47
CA ARG A 288 -21.13 40.99 9.90
C ARG A 288 -20.66 42.46 9.85
N ARG A 289 -21.11 43.20 8.84
CA ARG A 289 -21.06 44.66 8.91
C ARG A 289 -21.94 45.08 10.07
N ARG A 290 -21.39 45.73 11.09
CA ARG A 290 -22.14 46.53 12.02
C ARG A 290 -22.69 47.69 11.22
N ASP A 291 -24.00 47.66 10.91
CA ASP A 291 -24.67 48.86 10.50
C ASP A 291 -24.57 49.85 11.65
N GLY A 292 -23.85 50.95 11.41
CA GLY A 292 -23.69 52.06 12.35
C GLY A 292 -25.08 52.66 12.57
N GLY A 293 -25.49 52.64 13.85
CA GLY A 293 -26.57 53.48 14.36
C GLY A 293 -26.04 54.80 14.82
#